data_b5a01bf7d0e1acc8ef11f30c3b88eed6
#
_entry.id   b5a01bf7d0e1acc8ef11f30c3b88eed6
#
_cell.length_a   1.000
_cell.length_b   1.000
_cell.length_c   1.000
_cell.angle_alpha   90.00
_cell.angle_beta   90.00
_cell.angle_gamma   90.00
#
_symmetry.space_group_name_H-M   'P 1'
#
loop_
_entity.id
_entity.type
_entity.pdbx_description
1 polymer ?
#
loop_
_entity_poly.entity_id
_entity_poly.type
_entity_poly.pdbx_seq_one_letter_code
_entity_poly.pdbx_strand_id
1 'polypeptide(L)'
;CWCETMRKPDRVYLLDELRGLAVLLMIFYHGAYDAVYLFRFTGTAWFTSAPMAFLQRYIAVSFILIAGIMGRYTGSNLRRGAKTFLCGMLVTAVTLLVLPSERILFGILHFLGAAMMLLGLCEPLLKKIPAPVGLLLSALLYLATDSIGRGWIGLGPLRLELPRALYDAGFLFPLGLHPRIFASADYYPLLPWLFLFL
;
A
#
# COMPACT_ATOMS: atom_id res chain seq x y z
N CYS A 1 -40.02 -20.95 15.67
CA CYS A 1 -38.58 -21.17 15.53
C CYS A 1 -38.14 -20.55 14.22
N TRP A 2 -37.74 -19.32 14.28
CA TRP A 2 -37.13 -18.62 13.13
C TRP A 2 -35.61 -18.84 13.21
N CYS A 3 -35.12 -19.86 12.57
CA CYS A 3 -33.71 -20.01 12.27
C CYS A 3 -33.50 -19.29 10.94
N GLU A 4 -33.28 -17.98 11.00
CA GLU A 4 -32.90 -17.16 9.87
C GLU A 4 -31.48 -17.62 9.50
N THR A 5 -31.38 -18.45 8.48
CA THR A 5 -30.14 -18.85 7.84
C THR A 5 -29.43 -17.57 7.40
N MET A 6 -28.46 -17.13 8.18
CA MET A 6 -27.53 -16.08 7.78
C MET A 6 -26.89 -16.54 6.47
N ARG A 7 -27.41 -16.05 5.34
CA ARG A 7 -26.85 -16.25 4.02
C ARG A 7 -25.42 -15.74 4.09
N LYS A 8 -24.43 -16.64 4.06
CA LYS A 8 -23.03 -16.26 3.87
C LYS A 8 -22.97 -15.34 2.65
N PRO A 9 -22.35 -14.17 2.73
CA PRO A 9 -22.24 -13.31 1.56
C PRO A 9 -21.63 -14.15 0.42
N ASP A 10 -22.23 -14.05 -0.76
CA ASP A 10 -21.81 -14.81 -1.93
C ASP A 10 -20.31 -14.55 -2.14
N ARG A 11 -19.53 -15.63 -2.12
CA ARG A 11 -18.08 -15.57 -2.23
C ARG A 11 -17.72 -15.12 -3.64
N VAL A 12 -17.08 -13.96 -3.77
CA VAL A 12 -16.66 -13.43 -5.06
C VAL A 12 -15.37 -14.12 -5.49
N TYR A 13 -15.51 -15.29 -6.14
CA TYR A 13 -14.38 -16.12 -6.58
C TYR A 13 -13.36 -15.35 -7.40
N LEU A 14 -13.81 -14.44 -8.26
CA LEU A 14 -12.92 -13.60 -9.08
C LEU A 14 -11.92 -12.79 -8.24
N LEU A 15 -12.34 -12.23 -7.10
CA LEU A 15 -11.44 -11.47 -6.22
C LEU A 15 -10.41 -12.40 -5.56
N ASP A 16 -10.80 -13.62 -5.21
CA ASP A 16 -9.88 -14.61 -4.65
C ASP A 16 -8.86 -15.08 -5.71
N GLU A 17 -9.28 -15.27 -6.96
CA GLU A 17 -8.41 -15.64 -8.09
C GLU A 17 -7.42 -14.52 -8.42
N LEU A 18 -7.90 -13.28 -8.53
CA LEU A 18 -7.03 -12.11 -8.76
C LEU A 18 -6.01 -11.92 -7.63
N ARG A 19 -6.42 -12.15 -6.38
CA ARG A 19 -5.50 -12.11 -5.25
C ARG A 19 -4.46 -13.23 -5.33
N GLY A 20 -4.87 -14.44 -5.69
CA GLY A 20 -3.97 -15.56 -5.91
C GLY A 20 -2.94 -15.28 -7.01
N LEU A 21 -3.40 -14.74 -8.13
CA LEU A 21 -2.51 -14.30 -9.23
C LEU A 21 -1.53 -13.23 -8.76
N ALA A 22 -2.00 -12.21 -8.06
CA ALA A 22 -1.14 -11.16 -7.54
C ALA A 22 -0.06 -11.69 -6.58
N VAL A 23 -0.40 -12.70 -5.74
CA VAL A 23 0.58 -13.39 -4.87
C VAL A 23 1.63 -14.13 -5.70
N LEU A 24 1.22 -14.87 -6.73
CA LEU A 24 2.17 -15.58 -7.61
C LEU A 24 3.11 -14.62 -8.33
N LEU A 25 2.59 -13.51 -8.85
CA LEU A 25 3.40 -12.47 -9.49
C LEU A 25 4.35 -11.79 -8.50
N MET A 26 3.93 -11.60 -7.25
CA MET A 26 4.77 -11.06 -6.18
C MET A 26 5.93 -12.03 -5.85
N ILE A 27 5.65 -13.32 -5.72
CA ILE A 27 6.69 -14.34 -5.49
C ILE A 27 7.70 -14.33 -6.64
N PHE A 28 7.22 -14.28 -7.89
CA PHE A 28 8.08 -14.18 -9.07
C PHE A 28 8.95 -12.91 -9.02
N TYR A 29 8.34 -11.75 -8.72
CA TYR A 29 9.06 -10.47 -8.66
C TYR A 29 10.17 -10.48 -7.59
N HIS A 30 9.87 -10.98 -6.38
CA HIS A 30 10.86 -11.08 -5.31
C HIS A 30 11.95 -12.10 -5.62
N GLY A 31 11.62 -13.27 -6.20
CA GLY A 31 12.63 -14.22 -6.66
C GLY A 31 13.54 -13.64 -7.74
N ALA A 32 12.97 -12.84 -8.65
CA ALA A 32 13.75 -12.10 -9.66
C ALA A 32 14.66 -11.04 -9.02
N TYR A 33 14.17 -10.31 -8.02
CA TYR A 33 14.96 -9.35 -7.24
C TYR A 33 16.15 -10.05 -6.56
N ASP A 34 15.91 -11.16 -5.87
CA ASP A 34 16.95 -11.92 -5.18
C ASP A 34 17.99 -12.47 -6.16
N ALA A 35 17.55 -12.99 -7.32
CA ALA A 35 18.45 -13.49 -8.35
C ALA A 35 19.41 -12.40 -8.89
N VAL A 36 18.94 -11.16 -8.97
CA VAL A 36 19.71 -10.03 -9.47
C VAL A 36 20.59 -9.39 -8.40
N TYR A 37 20.00 -9.05 -7.25
CA TYR A 37 20.66 -8.21 -6.25
C TYR A 37 21.34 -9.00 -5.13
N LEU A 38 20.73 -10.12 -4.69
CA LEU A 38 21.26 -10.93 -3.61
C LEU A 38 22.27 -11.97 -4.15
N PHE A 39 21.86 -12.75 -5.15
CA PHE A 39 22.70 -13.83 -5.71
C PHE A 39 23.57 -13.40 -6.89
N ARG A 40 23.26 -12.27 -7.53
CA ARG A 40 23.98 -11.72 -8.68
C ARG A 40 24.12 -12.73 -9.85
N PHE A 41 23.12 -13.59 -10.06
CA PHE A 41 23.12 -14.58 -11.14
C PHE A 41 22.96 -13.95 -12.52
N THR A 42 22.34 -12.76 -12.60
CA THR A 42 22.05 -12.08 -13.85
C THR A 42 22.33 -10.57 -13.74
N GLY A 43 22.52 -9.92 -14.91
CA GLY A 43 22.69 -8.47 -14.94
C GLY A 43 21.43 -7.70 -14.53
N THR A 44 21.60 -6.48 -14.04
CA THR A 44 20.52 -5.63 -13.52
C THR A 44 19.64 -5.02 -14.62
N ALA A 45 20.12 -4.95 -15.86
CA ALA A 45 19.48 -4.19 -16.94
C ALA A 45 18.04 -4.64 -17.26
N TRP A 46 17.77 -5.95 -17.25
CA TRP A 46 16.42 -6.46 -17.50
C TRP A 46 15.48 -6.18 -16.34
N PHE A 47 15.97 -6.25 -15.10
CA PHE A 47 15.15 -6.01 -13.89
C PHE A 47 14.80 -4.54 -13.73
N THR A 48 15.66 -3.61 -14.15
CA THR A 48 15.40 -2.17 -14.14
C THR A 48 14.62 -1.69 -15.37
N SER A 49 14.18 -2.62 -16.23
CA SER A 49 13.43 -2.31 -17.45
C SER A 49 12.00 -1.81 -17.15
N ALA A 50 11.41 -1.09 -18.09
CA ALA A 50 10.04 -0.59 -17.98
C ALA A 50 8.98 -1.69 -17.73
N PRO A 51 9.04 -2.89 -18.36
CA PRO A 51 8.13 -3.99 -18.07
C PRO A 51 8.17 -4.46 -16.60
N MET A 52 9.38 -4.55 -16.00
CA MET A 52 9.50 -4.95 -14.59
C MET A 52 9.01 -3.88 -13.63
N ALA A 53 9.26 -2.62 -13.92
CA ALA A 53 8.70 -1.50 -13.16
C ALA A 53 7.16 -1.47 -13.26
N PHE A 54 6.60 -1.75 -14.43
CA PHE A 54 5.16 -1.89 -14.62
C PHE A 54 4.60 -3.07 -13.83
N LEU A 55 5.26 -4.24 -13.88
CA LEU A 55 4.86 -5.43 -13.13
C LEU A 55 4.82 -5.15 -11.63
N GLN A 56 5.85 -4.53 -11.07
CA GLN A 56 5.91 -4.12 -9.67
C GLN A 56 4.70 -3.24 -9.29
N ARG A 57 4.44 -2.21 -10.10
CA ARG A 57 3.34 -1.28 -9.85
C ARG A 57 1.98 -1.97 -9.98
N TYR A 58 1.83 -2.84 -10.97
CA TYR A 58 0.62 -3.64 -11.16
C TYR A 58 0.32 -4.53 -9.95
N ILE A 59 1.32 -5.25 -9.43
CA ILE A 59 1.20 -6.09 -8.24
C ILE A 59 0.73 -5.25 -7.05
N ALA A 60 1.41 -4.14 -6.77
CA ALA A 60 1.09 -3.27 -5.64
C ALA A 60 -0.34 -2.70 -5.74
N VAL A 61 -0.71 -2.15 -6.90
CA VAL A 61 -2.05 -1.60 -7.15
C VAL A 61 -3.11 -2.68 -6.98
N SER A 62 -2.89 -3.88 -7.53
CA SER A 62 -3.82 -5.00 -7.40
C SER A 62 -4.04 -5.39 -5.94
N PHE A 63 -2.97 -5.51 -5.14
CA PHE A 63 -3.07 -5.80 -3.71
C PHE A 63 -3.83 -4.74 -2.95
N ILE A 64 -3.54 -3.47 -3.20
CA ILE A 64 -4.16 -2.34 -2.52
C ILE A 64 -5.66 -2.28 -2.84
N LEU A 65 -6.04 -2.37 -4.12
CA LEU A 65 -7.44 -2.35 -4.56
C LEU A 65 -8.23 -3.54 -4.00
N ILE A 66 -7.70 -4.75 -4.12
CA ILE A 66 -8.38 -5.97 -3.62
C ILE A 66 -8.54 -5.87 -2.09
N ALA A 67 -7.52 -5.41 -1.37
CA ALA A 67 -7.60 -5.25 0.07
C ALA A 67 -8.63 -4.19 0.48
N GLY A 68 -8.72 -3.07 -0.24
CA GLY A 68 -9.73 -2.03 -0.05
C GLY A 68 -11.15 -2.54 -0.29
N ILE A 69 -11.39 -3.23 -1.42
CA ILE A 69 -12.68 -3.84 -1.74
C ILE A 69 -13.07 -4.84 -0.64
N MET A 70 -12.18 -5.77 -0.28
CA MET A 70 -12.44 -6.78 0.75
C MET A 70 -12.66 -6.16 2.14
N GLY A 71 -12.03 -5.02 2.42
CA GLY A 71 -12.25 -4.25 3.65
C GLY A 71 -13.69 -3.79 3.83
N ARG A 72 -14.40 -3.52 2.73
CA ARG A 72 -15.83 -3.12 2.76
C ARG A 72 -16.77 -4.26 3.17
N TYR A 73 -16.38 -5.51 2.92
CA TYR A 73 -17.18 -6.70 3.25
C TYR A 73 -16.80 -7.33 4.60
N THR A 74 -15.86 -6.75 5.33
CA THR A 74 -15.34 -7.35 6.56
C THR A 74 -15.60 -6.45 7.77
N GLY A 75 -16.31 -6.97 8.79
CA GLY A 75 -16.65 -6.21 10.01
C GLY A 75 -15.52 -6.06 11.04
N SER A 76 -14.30 -6.58 10.79
CA SER A 76 -13.21 -6.57 11.77
C SER A 76 -11.92 -5.93 11.25
N ASN A 77 -12.04 -4.84 10.48
CA ASN A 77 -10.92 -4.17 9.84
C ASN A 77 -9.84 -3.70 10.83
N LEU A 78 -10.24 -3.19 11.99
CA LEU A 78 -9.28 -2.74 13.01
C LEU A 78 -8.39 -3.88 13.51
N ARG A 79 -8.99 -5.03 13.87
CA ARG A 79 -8.25 -6.20 14.38
C ARG A 79 -7.36 -6.83 13.32
N ARG A 80 -7.85 -6.94 12.09
CA ARG A 80 -7.07 -7.47 10.95
C ARG A 80 -5.94 -6.52 10.59
N GLY A 81 -6.23 -5.21 10.51
CA GLY A 81 -5.25 -4.17 10.26
C GLY A 81 -4.12 -4.18 11.29
N ALA A 82 -4.46 -4.27 12.59
CA ALA A 82 -3.46 -4.37 13.64
C ALA A 82 -2.55 -5.60 13.48
N LYS A 83 -3.11 -6.77 13.17
CA LYS A 83 -2.30 -7.99 12.91
C LYS A 83 -1.37 -7.82 11.71
N THR A 84 -1.88 -7.27 10.61
CA THR A 84 -1.08 -7.02 9.39
C THR A 84 0.03 -6.01 9.67
N PHE A 85 -0.26 -4.95 10.43
CA PHE A 85 0.72 -3.95 10.83
C PHE A 85 1.82 -4.56 11.71
N LEU A 86 1.46 -5.41 12.67
CA LEU A 86 2.43 -6.14 13.51
C LEU A 86 3.31 -7.08 12.68
N CYS A 87 2.76 -7.75 11.67
CA CYS A 87 3.58 -8.54 10.72
C CYS A 87 4.56 -7.63 9.97
N GLY A 88 4.14 -6.43 9.55
CA GLY A 88 5.04 -5.43 8.97
C GLY A 88 6.17 -5.05 9.93
N MET A 89 5.86 -4.77 11.20
CA MET A 89 6.86 -4.46 12.23
C MET A 89 7.86 -5.63 12.43
N LEU A 90 7.38 -6.88 12.37
CA LEU A 90 8.26 -8.04 12.41
C LEU A 90 9.22 -8.07 11.22
N VAL A 91 8.72 -7.81 10.00
CA VAL A 91 9.56 -7.70 8.80
C VAL A 91 10.60 -6.60 8.95
N THR A 92 10.23 -5.43 9.47
CA THR A 92 11.19 -4.35 9.77
C THR A 92 12.26 -4.83 10.75
N ALA A 93 11.87 -5.45 11.85
CA ALA A 93 12.82 -5.94 12.86
C ALA A 93 13.80 -6.97 12.26
N VAL A 94 13.30 -7.94 11.48
CA VAL A 94 14.12 -8.96 10.82
C VAL A 94 15.08 -8.32 9.81
N THR A 95 14.59 -7.42 8.94
CA THR A 95 15.43 -6.79 7.92
C THR A 95 16.49 -5.87 8.53
N LEU A 96 16.18 -5.16 9.61
CA LEU A 96 17.17 -4.35 10.31
C LEU A 96 18.29 -5.18 10.96
N LEU A 97 17.96 -6.38 11.46
CA LEU A 97 18.92 -7.25 12.15
C LEU A 97 19.74 -8.12 11.20
N VAL A 98 19.10 -8.64 10.13
CA VAL A 98 19.71 -9.66 9.25
C VAL A 98 20.26 -9.05 7.97
N LEU A 99 19.57 -8.08 7.38
CA LEU A 99 19.90 -7.46 6.09
C LEU A 99 19.74 -5.93 6.14
N PRO A 100 20.60 -5.21 6.89
CA PRO A 100 20.47 -3.74 7.08
C PRO A 100 20.54 -2.93 5.78
N SER A 101 21.19 -3.47 4.72
CA SER A 101 21.22 -2.87 3.38
C SER A 101 19.85 -2.86 2.71
N GLU A 102 19.01 -3.86 2.99
CA GLU A 102 17.68 -4.07 2.42
C GLU A 102 16.57 -3.78 3.46
N ARG A 103 16.84 -2.84 4.38
CA ARG A 103 15.89 -2.50 5.45
C ARG A 103 14.55 -2.05 4.89
N ILE A 104 13.48 -2.55 5.49
CA ILE A 104 12.10 -2.15 5.19
C ILE A 104 11.56 -1.37 6.38
N LEU A 105 11.35 -0.05 6.21
CA LEU A 105 10.88 0.81 7.29
C LEU A 105 9.36 0.99 7.29
N PHE A 106 8.76 1.18 6.11
CA PHE A 106 7.30 1.29 5.94
C PHE A 106 6.89 0.66 4.60
N GLY A 107 6.89 -0.67 4.57
CA GLY A 107 6.53 -1.44 3.38
C GLY A 107 5.02 -1.65 3.23
N ILE A 108 4.65 -2.44 2.21
CA ILE A 108 3.25 -2.72 1.85
C ILE A 108 2.42 -3.28 3.02
N LEU A 109 3.00 -4.09 3.92
CA LEU A 109 2.30 -4.64 5.08
C LEU A 109 1.97 -3.57 6.11
N HIS A 110 2.88 -2.62 6.36
CA HIS A 110 2.61 -1.48 7.24
C HIS A 110 1.48 -0.63 6.67
N PHE A 111 1.58 -0.32 5.37
CA PHE A 111 0.57 0.44 4.67
C PHE A 111 -0.80 -0.24 4.75
N LEU A 112 -0.91 -1.53 4.35
CA LEU A 112 -2.19 -2.26 4.38
C LEU A 112 -2.76 -2.35 5.79
N GLY A 113 -1.89 -2.60 6.78
CA GLY A 113 -2.29 -2.63 8.19
C GLY A 113 -2.87 -1.29 8.65
N ALA A 114 -2.16 -0.19 8.40
CA ALA A 114 -2.61 1.16 8.74
C ALA A 114 -3.88 1.57 7.97
N ALA A 115 -3.95 1.29 6.66
CA ALA A 115 -5.11 1.59 5.82
C ALA A 115 -6.37 0.84 6.30
N MET A 116 -6.26 -0.45 6.63
CA MET A 116 -7.37 -1.22 7.21
C MET A 116 -7.81 -0.68 8.58
N MET A 117 -6.87 -0.28 9.44
CA MET A 117 -7.22 0.34 10.73
C MET A 117 -7.95 1.67 10.52
N LEU A 118 -7.45 2.52 9.62
CA LEU A 118 -8.10 3.78 9.27
C LEU A 118 -9.49 3.56 8.68
N LEU A 119 -9.65 2.59 7.75
CA LEU A 119 -10.96 2.21 7.23
C LEU A 119 -11.92 1.83 8.34
N GLY A 120 -11.48 0.99 9.30
CA GLY A 120 -12.31 0.58 10.43
C GLY A 120 -12.70 1.72 11.35
N LEU A 121 -11.81 2.68 11.60
CA LEU A 121 -12.09 3.86 12.41
C LEU A 121 -12.99 4.87 11.70
N CYS A 122 -12.79 5.05 10.39
CA CYS A 122 -13.55 6.02 9.59
C CYS A 122 -14.83 5.43 8.97
N GLU A 123 -15.12 4.15 9.19
CA GLU A 123 -16.29 3.47 8.63
C GLU A 123 -17.61 4.22 8.81
N PRO A 124 -17.95 4.77 10.02
CA PRO A 124 -19.19 5.50 10.22
C PRO A 124 -19.30 6.77 9.37
N LEU A 125 -18.17 7.40 9.05
CA LEU A 125 -18.10 8.59 8.21
C LEU A 125 -18.18 8.21 6.72
N LEU A 126 -17.41 7.20 6.31
CA LEU A 126 -17.34 6.74 4.93
C LEU A 126 -18.68 6.18 4.41
N LYS A 127 -19.48 5.55 5.29
CA LYS A 127 -20.84 5.07 4.95
C LYS A 127 -21.82 6.18 4.57
N LYS A 128 -21.56 7.43 4.96
CA LYS A 128 -22.40 8.58 4.63
C LYS A 128 -22.11 9.15 3.23
N ILE A 129 -20.99 8.76 2.64
CA ILE A 129 -20.54 9.26 1.32
C ILE A 129 -21.09 8.35 0.23
N PRO A 130 -21.89 8.87 -0.73
CA PRO A 130 -22.32 8.08 -1.89
C PRO A 130 -21.13 7.51 -2.67
N ALA A 131 -21.21 6.27 -3.12
CA ALA A 131 -20.11 5.58 -3.79
C ALA A 131 -19.48 6.36 -4.96
N PRO A 132 -20.24 6.97 -5.89
CA PRO A 132 -19.63 7.72 -7.00
C PRO A 132 -18.88 8.98 -6.50
N VAL A 133 -19.39 9.63 -5.45
CA VAL A 133 -18.71 10.79 -4.84
C VAL A 133 -17.43 10.35 -4.14
N GLY A 134 -17.47 9.25 -3.41
CA GLY A 134 -16.31 8.66 -2.75
C GLY A 134 -15.21 8.30 -3.76
N LEU A 135 -15.57 7.64 -4.86
CA LEU A 135 -14.65 7.27 -5.92
C LEU A 135 -13.99 8.50 -6.57
N LEU A 136 -14.80 9.51 -6.93
CA LEU A 136 -14.28 10.74 -7.51
C LEU A 136 -13.34 11.48 -6.56
N LEU A 137 -13.74 11.60 -5.29
CA LEU A 137 -12.92 12.25 -4.26
C LEU A 137 -11.61 11.51 -4.03
N SER A 138 -11.65 10.18 -3.92
CA SER A 138 -10.45 9.35 -3.77
C SER A 138 -9.51 9.50 -4.96
N ALA A 139 -10.03 9.50 -6.19
CA ALA A 139 -9.22 9.71 -7.39
C ALA A 139 -8.56 11.10 -7.40
N LEU A 140 -9.31 12.15 -7.08
CA LEU A 140 -8.79 13.52 -7.01
C LEU A 140 -7.71 13.66 -5.92
N LEU A 141 -7.95 13.09 -4.74
CA LEU A 141 -6.99 13.14 -3.63
C LEU A 141 -5.74 12.31 -3.93
N TYR A 142 -5.87 11.15 -4.60
CA TYR A 142 -4.73 10.38 -5.08
C TYR A 142 -3.86 11.21 -6.01
N LEU A 143 -4.45 11.80 -7.04
CA LEU A 143 -3.74 12.63 -8.01
C LEU A 143 -3.13 13.88 -7.38
N ALA A 144 -3.83 14.51 -6.44
CA ALA A 144 -3.35 15.69 -5.75
C ALA A 144 -2.15 15.40 -4.83
N THR A 145 -2.07 14.20 -4.26
CA THR A 145 -1.02 13.81 -3.30
C THR A 145 0.08 12.93 -3.89
N ASP A 146 -0.04 12.49 -5.16
CA ASP A 146 0.96 11.64 -5.83
C ASP A 146 2.36 12.27 -5.85
N SER A 147 2.43 13.59 -5.79
CA SER A 147 3.69 14.33 -5.81
C SER A 147 4.24 14.71 -4.43
N ILE A 148 3.63 14.22 -3.35
CA ILE A 148 4.06 14.57 -1.99
C ILE A 148 5.53 14.24 -1.72
N GLY A 149 6.02 13.09 -2.19
CA GLY A 149 7.44 12.73 -2.08
C GLY A 149 8.40 13.61 -2.88
N ARG A 150 7.88 14.42 -3.81
CA ARG A 150 8.62 15.37 -4.64
C ARG A 150 8.65 16.80 -4.09
N GLY A 151 7.97 17.05 -2.97
CA GLY A 151 7.98 18.34 -2.29
C GLY A 151 6.76 19.22 -2.53
N TRP A 152 5.72 18.73 -3.22
CA TRP A 152 4.52 19.51 -3.51
C TRP A 152 3.25 18.62 -3.56
N ILE A 153 2.10 19.27 -3.37
CA ILE A 153 0.78 18.67 -3.55
C ILE A 153 -0.03 19.55 -4.51
N GLY A 154 -1.00 18.94 -5.18
CA GLY A 154 -1.92 19.67 -6.06
C GLY A 154 -2.10 19.02 -7.43
N LEU A 155 -2.85 19.67 -8.31
CA LEU A 155 -3.23 19.19 -9.64
C LEU A 155 -2.80 20.19 -10.72
N GLY A 156 -2.03 19.75 -11.69
CA GLY A 156 -1.64 20.56 -12.83
C GLY A 156 -0.97 21.88 -12.45
N PRO A 157 -1.56 23.04 -12.80
CA PRO A 157 -1.01 24.35 -12.46
C PRO A 157 -1.21 24.75 -10.99
N LEU A 158 -2.17 24.14 -10.29
CA LEU A 158 -2.45 24.40 -8.89
C LEU A 158 -1.52 23.55 -8.01
N ARG A 159 -0.30 24.03 -7.81
CA ARG A 159 0.73 23.37 -6.99
C ARG A 159 0.99 24.15 -5.72
N LEU A 160 0.95 23.45 -4.60
CA LEU A 160 1.35 23.97 -3.30
C LEU A 160 2.66 23.31 -2.89
N GLU A 161 3.73 24.07 -2.82
CA GLU A 161 5.01 23.59 -2.31
C GLU A 161 4.94 23.40 -0.80
N LEU A 162 5.43 22.26 -0.34
CA LEU A 162 5.46 21.93 1.08
C LEU A 162 6.76 22.40 1.72
N PRO A 163 6.70 22.98 2.93
CA PRO A 163 7.90 23.42 3.65
C PRO A 163 8.89 22.27 3.86
N ARG A 164 10.17 22.54 3.62
CA ARG A 164 11.26 21.55 3.82
C ARG A 164 11.31 20.99 5.23
N ALA A 165 10.98 21.79 6.22
CA ALA A 165 10.92 21.38 7.63
C ALA A 165 10.04 20.13 7.87
N LEU A 166 9.00 19.90 7.04
CA LEU A 166 8.15 18.69 7.12
C LEU A 166 8.92 17.44 6.71
N TYR A 167 9.83 17.55 5.75
CA TYR A 167 10.65 16.44 5.27
C TYR A 167 11.83 16.16 6.22
N ASP A 168 12.37 17.20 6.84
CA ASP A 168 13.50 17.09 7.77
C ASP A 168 13.08 16.55 9.15
N ALA A 169 11.78 16.57 9.47
CA ALA A 169 11.23 16.08 10.73
C ALA A 169 11.45 14.56 10.97
N GLY A 170 11.75 13.79 9.93
CA GLY A 170 12.17 12.39 10.02
C GLY A 170 11.11 11.39 10.45
N PHE A 171 10.11 11.76 11.25
CA PHE A 171 9.03 10.87 11.72
C PHE A 171 7.79 10.88 10.82
N LEU A 172 7.72 11.77 9.84
CA LEU A 172 6.59 11.90 8.89
C LEU A 172 6.73 11.01 7.65
N PHE A 173 7.77 10.17 7.58
CA PHE A 173 7.97 9.26 6.47
C PHE A 173 6.77 8.32 6.21
N PRO A 174 5.96 7.86 7.20
CA PRO A 174 4.79 7.05 6.88
C PRO A 174 3.73 7.78 6.06
N LEU A 175 3.73 9.12 6.08
CA LEU A 175 2.82 9.95 5.27
C LEU A 175 3.37 10.28 3.88
N GLY A 176 4.62 9.93 3.55
CA GLY A 176 5.27 10.28 2.30
C GLY A 176 6.24 11.47 2.40
N LEU A 177 6.38 12.04 3.60
CA LEU A 177 7.27 13.16 3.89
C LEU A 177 8.56 12.61 4.50
N HIS A 178 9.55 12.33 3.67
CA HIS A 178 10.81 11.71 4.11
C HIS A 178 12.01 12.55 3.72
N PRO A 179 13.10 12.54 4.53
CA PRO A 179 14.33 13.23 4.20
C PRO A 179 14.97 12.68 2.92
N ARG A 180 15.84 13.48 2.28
CA ARG A 180 16.52 13.08 1.03
C ARG A 180 17.37 11.82 1.16
N ILE A 181 17.88 11.52 2.37
CA ILE A 181 18.73 10.36 2.66
C ILE A 181 17.91 9.13 3.09
N PHE A 182 16.57 9.21 2.98
CA PHE A 182 15.70 8.09 3.32
C PHE A 182 15.86 6.96 2.30
N ALA A 183 16.10 5.74 2.80
CA ALA A 183 16.17 4.52 1.99
C ALA A 183 15.38 3.41 2.65
N SER A 184 14.53 2.73 1.87
CA SER A 184 13.77 1.55 2.25
C SER A 184 13.60 0.68 1.01
N ALA A 185 13.89 -0.61 1.10
CA ALA A 185 13.80 -1.53 -0.04
C ALA A 185 12.33 -1.71 -0.50
N ASP A 186 11.40 -1.63 0.44
CA ASP A 186 9.96 -1.59 0.17
C ASP A 186 9.39 -0.36 0.88
N TYR A 187 8.73 0.55 0.13
CA TYR A 187 8.21 1.78 0.68
C TYR A 187 6.87 2.16 0.05
N TYR A 188 5.82 2.08 0.87
CA TYR A 188 4.45 2.44 0.51
C TYR A 188 3.87 3.41 1.53
N PRO A 189 4.12 4.73 1.40
CA PRO A 189 3.58 5.72 2.33
C PRO A 189 2.05 5.77 2.25
N LEU A 190 1.42 6.25 3.33
CA LEU A 190 -0.03 6.40 3.35
C LEU A 190 -0.53 7.30 2.22
N LEU A 191 0.14 8.39 1.96
CA LEU A 191 -0.20 9.26 0.84
C LEU A 191 0.74 9.00 -0.35
N PRO A 192 0.22 8.78 -1.55
CA PRO A 192 -1.19 8.85 -2.00
C PRO A 192 -1.97 7.52 -1.87
N TRP A 193 -1.33 6.41 -1.52
CA TRP A 193 -1.85 5.05 -1.65
C TRP A 193 -3.13 4.77 -0.85
N LEU A 194 -3.34 5.51 0.26
CA LEU A 194 -4.57 5.40 1.06
C LEU A 194 -5.82 5.71 0.22
N PHE A 195 -5.73 6.69 -0.68
CA PHE A 195 -6.87 7.06 -1.52
C PHE A 195 -7.16 6.04 -2.62
N LEU A 196 -6.16 5.25 -3.01
CA LEU A 196 -6.37 4.10 -3.88
C LEU A 196 -7.00 2.91 -3.14
N PHE A 197 -6.74 2.79 -1.84
CA PHE A 197 -7.31 1.75 -0.98
C PHE A 197 -8.77 2.04 -0.62
N LEU A 198 -9.18 3.30 -0.47
CA LEU A 198 -10.53 3.74 -0.07
C LEU A 198 -11.53 3.73 -1.24
#